data_023796c0f4492f92b6d03d5caf0fff1b
#
_entry.id   023796c0f4492f92b6d03d5caf0fff1b
#
_cell.length_a   1.000
_cell.length_b   1.000
_cell.length_c   1.000
_cell.angle_alpha   90.00
_cell.angle_beta   90.00
_cell.angle_gamma   90.00
#
_symmetry.space_group_name_H-M   'P 1'
#
loop_
_entity.id
_entity.type
_entity.pdbx_description
1 polymer ?
#
loop_
_entity_poly.entity_id
_entity_poly.type
_entity_poly.pdbx_seq_one_letter_code
_entity_poly.pdbx_strand_id
1 'polypeptide(L)'
;MLRAGTGGSIAGVPDRLHFGRMNTPPYPSDLTDEEWTLLGPFITPGRQAGHPQVIELRRIADAVFYVLRTGCRWRALPHDFPPWTAVFYHYAKWRTRGTWERINAALRERHRVAQGRKPQPTAAIIDSQSARTTEAGGPRGYDGGKKVSGRKRHILVDTQGNLLKVRVHPADLHDRRGAELLLDGLDAEFPRVALVWADSAYQGLKAWLAATLGWTLTISKHWWTGLQGVWVAPGQQPPEIPRGFHVLKRRWVVERTFAWIGRNRRMSRDYERLVKTGEMLLYASMARVMLKRLAE
;
A
#
# COMPACT_ATOMS: atom_id res chain seq x y z
N MET A 1 -48.10 -8.04 -64.04
CA MET A 1 -47.50 -9.16 -63.28
C MET A 1 -46.14 -8.73 -62.88
N LEU A 2 -45.99 -8.30 -61.62
CA LEU A 2 -44.75 -7.88 -61.03
C LEU A 2 -44.50 -8.83 -59.82
N ARG A 3 -43.38 -9.52 -59.87
CA ARG A 3 -42.92 -10.43 -58.74
C ARG A 3 -42.17 -9.60 -57.71
N ALA A 4 -42.61 -9.78 -56.47
CA ALA A 4 -41.96 -9.25 -55.29
C ALA A 4 -40.61 -9.96 -55.05
N GLY A 5 -39.57 -9.18 -54.81
CA GLY A 5 -38.25 -9.63 -54.37
C GLY A 5 -38.24 -9.86 -52.85
N THR A 6 -37.78 -11.02 -52.45
CA THR A 6 -37.58 -11.44 -51.06
C THR A 6 -36.38 -10.73 -50.47
N GLY A 7 -36.60 -9.97 -49.39
CA GLY A 7 -35.55 -9.36 -48.58
C GLY A 7 -34.77 -10.43 -47.81
N GLY A 8 -33.47 -10.52 -48.08
CA GLY A 8 -32.53 -11.32 -47.31
C GLY A 8 -32.27 -10.65 -45.96
N SER A 9 -32.61 -11.33 -44.90
CA SER A 9 -32.25 -11.00 -43.52
C SER A 9 -30.73 -11.09 -43.36
N ILE A 10 -30.09 -9.98 -43.03
CA ILE A 10 -28.66 -9.95 -42.66
C ILE A 10 -28.54 -10.59 -41.28
N ALA A 11 -27.86 -11.73 -41.25
CA ALA A 11 -27.57 -12.47 -40.03
C ALA A 11 -26.91 -11.59 -38.95
N GLY A 12 -27.37 -11.77 -37.74
CA GLY A 12 -27.10 -10.94 -36.59
C GLY A 12 -25.63 -10.69 -36.30
N VAL A 13 -25.34 -9.45 -35.95
CA VAL A 13 -24.16 -9.06 -35.18
C VAL A 13 -24.22 -9.85 -33.89
N PRO A 14 -23.14 -10.59 -33.49
CA PRO A 14 -23.15 -11.35 -32.23
C PRO A 14 -23.37 -10.38 -31.10
N ASP A 15 -24.35 -10.71 -30.28
CA ASP A 15 -24.76 -10.00 -29.08
C ASP A 15 -23.55 -9.67 -28.23
N ARG A 16 -23.43 -8.41 -27.82
CA ARG A 16 -22.33 -7.86 -27.02
C ARG A 16 -22.03 -8.82 -25.88
N LEU A 17 -20.77 -9.22 -25.75
CA LEU A 17 -20.26 -9.97 -24.60
C LEU A 17 -20.60 -9.18 -23.31
N HIS A 18 -21.82 -9.31 -22.85
CA HIS A 18 -22.17 -9.05 -21.47
C HIS A 18 -21.44 -10.13 -20.67
N PHE A 19 -20.30 -9.79 -20.08
CA PHE A 19 -19.80 -10.52 -18.92
C PHE A 19 -20.79 -10.25 -17.78
N GLY A 20 -22.01 -10.79 -17.94
CA GLY A 20 -23.06 -10.80 -16.94
C GLY A 20 -22.51 -11.55 -15.73
N ARG A 21 -22.90 -11.13 -14.54
CA ARG A 21 -22.76 -11.91 -13.31
C ARG A 21 -23.16 -13.36 -13.64
N MET A 22 -22.15 -14.23 -13.84
CA MET A 22 -22.41 -15.64 -13.63
C MET A 22 -22.92 -15.75 -12.21
N ASN A 23 -23.79 -16.70 -11.94
CA ASN A 23 -24.43 -16.96 -10.63
C ASN A 23 -23.41 -17.44 -9.57
N THR A 24 -22.20 -16.92 -9.63
CA THR A 24 -21.06 -17.25 -8.76
C THR A 24 -21.14 -16.34 -7.55
N PRO A 25 -21.12 -16.88 -6.33
CA PRO A 25 -21.12 -16.06 -5.13
C PRO A 25 -19.88 -15.15 -5.12
N PRO A 26 -20.00 -13.93 -4.57
CA PRO A 26 -18.89 -12.97 -4.55
C PRO A 26 -17.70 -13.52 -3.75
N TYR A 27 -16.50 -13.23 -4.22
CA TYR A 27 -15.29 -13.52 -3.45
C TYR A 27 -15.19 -12.62 -2.22
N PRO A 28 -14.59 -13.08 -1.10
CA PRO A 28 -14.36 -12.25 0.08
C PRO A 28 -13.48 -11.00 -0.18
N SER A 29 -12.83 -10.96 -1.34
CA SER A 29 -12.03 -9.84 -1.81
C SER A 29 -12.81 -8.83 -2.65
N ASP A 30 -14.01 -9.17 -3.12
CA ASP A 30 -14.82 -8.29 -3.95
C ASP A 30 -15.27 -7.05 -3.15
N LEU A 31 -15.47 -5.96 -3.86
CA LEU A 31 -15.95 -4.71 -3.28
C LEU A 31 -17.45 -4.79 -3.00
N THR A 32 -17.88 -4.33 -1.83
CA THR A 32 -19.29 -4.03 -1.59
C THR A 32 -19.73 -2.80 -2.40
N ASP A 33 -21.03 -2.51 -2.44
CA ASP A 33 -21.54 -1.34 -3.17
C ASP A 33 -21.10 -0.04 -2.50
N GLU A 34 -21.01 -0.03 -1.17
CA GLU A 34 -20.51 1.09 -0.37
C GLU A 34 -19.01 1.32 -0.65
N GLU A 35 -18.21 0.27 -0.63
CA GLU A 35 -16.78 0.35 -0.96
C GLU A 35 -16.55 0.82 -2.40
N TRP A 36 -17.39 0.36 -3.35
CA TRP A 36 -17.34 0.82 -4.74
C TRP A 36 -17.71 2.30 -4.87
N THR A 37 -18.71 2.77 -4.16
CA THR A 37 -19.11 4.19 -4.12
C THR A 37 -17.95 5.09 -3.70
N LEU A 38 -17.09 4.60 -2.78
CA LEU A 38 -15.89 5.32 -2.34
C LEU A 38 -14.74 5.26 -3.35
N LEU A 39 -14.56 4.12 -4.04
CA LEU A 39 -13.41 3.87 -4.92
C LEU A 39 -13.66 4.29 -6.37
N GLY A 40 -14.84 4.04 -6.88
CA GLY A 40 -15.21 4.19 -8.29
C GLY A 40 -14.84 5.54 -8.90
N PRO A 41 -15.10 6.68 -8.23
CA PRO A 41 -14.77 8.01 -8.76
C PRO A 41 -13.30 8.23 -9.15
N PHE A 42 -12.38 7.49 -8.52
CA PHE A 42 -10.93 7.63 -8.78
C PHE A 42 -10.43 6.81 -9.96
N ILE A 43 -11.12 5.72 -10.29
CA ILE A 43 -10.69 4.78 -11.34
C ILE A 43 -11.55 4.83 -12.59
N THR A 44 -12.75 5.38 -12.48
CA THR A 44 -13.62 5.62 -13.64
C THR A 44 -13.11 6.86 -14.38
N PRO A 45 -12.76 6.76 -15.68
CA PRO A 45 -12.41 7.94 -16.45
C PRO A 45 -13.64 8.84 -16.56
N GLY A 46 -13.44 10.16 -16.41
CA GLY A 46 -14.44 11.13 -16.83
C GLY A 46 -14.84 10.88 -18.30
N ARG A 47 -15.96 11.44 -18.76
CA ARG A 47 -16.42 11.34 -20.17
C ARG A 47 -15.25 11.63 -21.12
N GLN A 48 -14.70 10.59 -21.73
CA GLN A 48 -13.76 10.71 -22.84
C GLN A 48 -14.52 10.40 -24.13
N ALA A 49 -14.38 11.24 -25.13
CA ALA A 49 -14.78 10.92 -26.50
C ALA A 49 -13.98 9.67 -26.93
N GLY A 50 -14.64 8.62 -27.36
CA GLY A 50 -14.03 7.36 -27.76
C GLY A 50 -14.99 6.17 -27.65
N HIS A 51 -14.52 4.98 -27.97
CA HIS A 51 -15.30 3.76 -27.87
C HIS A 51 -15.86 3.55 -26.46
N PRO A 52 -17.13 3.09 -26.33
CA PRO A 52 -17.73 2.75 -25.04
C PRO A 52 -16.84 1.73 -24.31
N GLN A 53 -16.67 1.93 -22.99
CA GLN A 53 -15.92 1.01 -22.16
C GLN A 53 -16.70 -0.31 -22.05
N VAL A 54 -16.17 -1.36 -22.67
CA VAL A 54 -16.83 -2.68 -22.73
C VAL A 54 -16.68 -3.45 -21.40
N ILE A 55 -15.65 -3.14 -20.60
CA ILE A 55 -15.34 -3.87 -19.36
C ILE A 55 -15.68 -3.00 -18.15
N GLU A 56 -16.44 -3.57 -17.23
CA GLU A 56 -16.80 -2.93 -15.97
C GLU A 56 -15.57 -2.77 -15.07
N LEU A 57 -15.19 -1.54 -14.75
CA LEU A 57 -13.98 -1.24 -13.94
C LEU A 57 -14.07 -1.76 -12.51
N ARG A 58 -15.28 -1.94 -11.98
CA ARG A 58 -15.48 -2.58 -10.68
C ARG A 58 -14.92 -4.00 -10.71
N ARG A 59 -15.24 -4.80 -11.74
CA ARG A 59 -14.74 -6.17 -11.88
C ARG A 59 -13.22 -6.22 -12.08
N ILE A 60 -12.64 -5.19 -12.71
CA ILE A 60 -11.18 -5.03 -12.77
C ILE A 60 -10.58 -4.78 -11.37
N ALA A 61 -11.21 -3.91 -10.58
CA ALA A 61 -10.75 -3.63 -9.21
C ALA A 61 -10.88 -4.85 -8.30
N ASP A 62 -12.00 -5.59 -8.40
CA ASP A 62 -12.22 -6.84 -7.69
C ASP A 62 -11.12 -7.87 -8.01
N ALA A 63 -10.79 -8.02 -9.30
CA ALA A 63 -9.72 -8.90 -9.75
C ALA A 63 -8.33 -8.48 -9.19
N VAL A 64 -8.04 -7.18 -9.12
CA VAL A 64 -6.81 -6.68 -8.50
C VAL A 64 -6.77 -7.00 -7.01
N PHE A 65 -7.87 -6.80 -6.28
CA PHE A 65 -7.95 -7.16 -4.86
C PHE A 65 -7.91 -8.67 -4.64
N TYR A 66 -8.47 -9.47 -5.56
CA TYR A 66 -8.34 -10.92 -5.52
C TYR A 66 -6.87 -11.36 -5.64
N VAL A 67 -6.13 -10.85 -6.65
CA VAL A 67 -4.69 -11.12 -6.81
C VAL A 67 -3.90 -10.68 -5.57
N LEU A 68 -4.21 -9.51 -5.03
CA LEU A 68 -3.57 -8.99 -3.82
C LEU A 68 -3.81 -9.94 -2.63
N ARG A 69 -5.05 -10.34 -2.40
CA ARG A 69 -5.46 -11.18 -1.27
C ARG A 69 -4.92 -12.60 -1.35
N THR A 70 -5.04 -13.25 -2.53
CA THR A 70 -4.71 -14.66 -2.74
C THR A 70 -3.24 -14.88 -3.11
N GLY A 71 -2.59 -13.88 -3.71
CA GLY A 71 -1.23 -13.96 -4.22
C GLY A 71 -1.11 -14.75 -5.51
N CYS A 72 -2.20 -15.10 -6.19
CA CYS A 72 -2.17 -15.87 -7.44
C CYS A 72 -1.39 -15.13 -8.54
N ARG A 73 -0.89 -15.88 -9.53
CA ARG A 73 -0.29 -15.30 -10.73
C ARG A 73 -1.39 -14.66 -11.58
N TRP A 74 -1.11 -13.59 -12.30
CA TRP A 74 -2.07 -12.92 -13.18
C TRP A 74 -2.74 -13.89 -14.15
N ARG A 75 -1.96 -14.82 -14.74
CA ARG A 75 -2.47 -15.83 -15.68
C ARG A 75 -3.31 -16.92 -15.03
N ALA A 76 -3.31 -17.00 -13.70
CA ALA A 76 -4.11 -17.95 -12.92
C ALA A 76 -5.33 -17.26 -12.26
N LEU A 77 -5.68 -16.06 -12.74
CA LEU A 77 -6.90 -15.37 -12.33
C LEU A 77 -8.11 -16.24 -12.73
N PRO A 78 -9.09 -16.48 -11.84
CA PRO A 78 -10.32 -17.23 -12.17
C PRO A 78 -11.04 -16.68 -13.41
N HIS A 79 -11.66 -17.59 -14.17
CA HIS A 79 -12.29 -17.25 -15.46
C HIS A 79 -13.58 -16.42 -15.36
N ASP A 80 -14.15 -16.30 -14.18
CA ASP A 80 -15.30 -15.44 -13.86
C ASP A 80 -14.91 -13.96 -13.68
N PHE A 81 -13.61 -13.66 -13.59
CA PHE A 81 -13.10 -12.31 -13.75
C PHE A 81 -12.89 -11.94 -15.24
N PRO A 82 -12.76 -10.64 -15.57
CA PRO A 82 -12.33 -10.25 -16.90
C PRO A 82 -10.99 -10.92 -17.27
N PRO A 83 -10.70 -11.14 -18.58
CA PRO A 83 -9.45 -11.72 -19.01
C PRO A 83 -8.25 -11.08 -18.34
N TRP A 84 -7.32 -11.88 -17.83
CA TRP A 84 -6.17 -11.41 -17.06
C TRP A 84 -5.36 -10.31 -17.80
N THR A 85 -5.33 -10.34 -19.14
CA THR A 85 -4.68 -9.32 -19.97
C THR A 85 -5.34 -7.95 -19.83
N ALA A 86 -6.68 -7.91 -19.78
CA ALA A 86 -7.44 -6.69 -19.57
C ALA A 86 -7.24 -6.16 -18.13
N VAL A 87 -7.28 -7.04 -17.14
CA VAL A 87 -7.01 -6.68 -15.74
C VAL A 87 -5.60 -6.11 -15.61
N PHE A 88 -4.60 -6.77 -16.19
CA PHE A 88 -3.21 -6.32 -16.14
C PHE A 88 -2.99 -5.01 -16.89
N TYR A 89 -3.68 -4.77 -18.00
CA TYR A 89 -3.63 -3.49 -18.71
C TYR A 89 -4.10 -2.34 -17.81
N HIS A 90 -5.27 -2.45 -17.20
CA HIS A 90 -5.77 -1.42 -16.29
C HIS A 90 -4.88 -1.25 -15.05
N TYR A 91 -4.41 -2.35 -14.49
CA TYR A 91 -3.45 -2.36 -13.39
C TYR A 91 -2.17 -1.58 -13.75
N ALA A 92 -1.57 -1.83 -14.93
CA ALA A 92 -0.39 -1.12 -15.41
C ALA A 92 -0.68 0.38 -15.64
N LYS A 93 -1.85 0.71 -16.22
CA LYS A 93 -2.31 2.08 -16.43
C LYS A 93 -2.48 2.84 -15.10
N TRP A 94 -3.06 2.22 -14.08
CA TRP A 94 -3.21 2.81 -12.75
C TRP A 94 -1.86 3.03 -12.06
N ARG A 95 -0.90 2.11 -12.27
CA ARG A 95 0.47 2.26 -11.78
C ARG A 95 1.16 3.47 -12.38
N THR A 96 1.16 3.60 -13.71
CA THR A 96 1.84 4.71 -14.40
C THR A 96 1.22 6.07 -14.08
N ARG A 97 -0.07 6.11 -13.77
CA ARG A 97 -0.79 7.33 -13.41
C ARG A 97 -0.76 7.65 -11.92
N GLY A 98 -0.12 6.85 -11.08
CA GLY A 98 -0.13 7.03 -9.62
C GLY A 98 -1.53 6.98 -9.00
N THR A 99 -2.46 6.24 -9.61
CA THR A 99 -3.88 6.25 -9.22
C THR A 99 -4.06 5.74 -7.79
N TRP A 100 -3.39 4.65 -7.40
CA TRP A 100 -3.52 4.10 -6.05
C TRP A 100 -2.94 4.99 -4.95
N GLU A 101 -1.92 5.79 -5.26
CA GLU A 101 -1.40 6.81 -4.35
C GLU A 101 -2.45 7.89 -4.07
N ARG A 102 -3.11 8.42 -5.14
CA ARG A 102 -4.21 9.40 -4.99
C ARG A 102 -5.41 8.82 -4.25
N ILE A 103 -5.80 7.57 -4.55
CA ILE A 103 -6.87 6.87 -3.83
C ILE A 103 -6.53 6.79 -2.34
N ASN A 104 -5.31 6.34 -2.02
CA ASN A 104 -4.86 6.21 -0.64
C ASN A 104 -4.91 7.57 0.09
N ALA A 105 -4.44 8.64 -0.54
CA ALA A 105 -4.48 9.99 0.04
C ALA A 105 -5.92 10.44 0.35
N ALA A 106 -6.84 10.30 -0.61
CA ALA A 106 -8.22 10.71 -0.42
C ALA A 106 -8.96 9.87 0.63
N LEU A 107 -8.77 8.54 0.63
CA LEU A 107 -9.37 7.66 1.63
C LEU A 107 -8.80 7.93 3.03
N ARG A 108 -7.50 8.21 3.14
CA ARG A 108 -6.86 8.60 4.40
C ARG A 108 -7.49 9.86 4.97
N GLU A 109 -7.68 10.89 4.17
CA GLU A 109 -8.27 12.15 4.62
C GLU A 109 -9.71 11.92 5.11
N ARG A 110 -10.53 11.20 4.35
CA ARG A 110 -11.89 10.82 4.74
C ARG A 110 -11.91 10.01 6.03
N HIS A 111 -11.06 8.98 6.13
CA HIS A 111 -10.97 8.15 7.34
C HIS A 111 -10.54 8.96 8.57
N ARG A 112 -9.60 9.90 8.42
CA ARG A 112 -9.19 10.78 9.52
C ARG A 112 -10.34 11.68 9.98
N VAL A 113 -11.08 12.27 9.04
CA VAL A 113 -12.25 13.10 9.36
C VAL A 113 -13.35 12.29 10.05
N ALA A 114 -13.67 11.10 9.56
CA ALA A 114 -14.61 10.18 10.20
C ALA A 114 -14.22 9.81 11.64
N GLN A 115 -12.91 9.85 11.97
CA GLN A 115 -12.39 9.64 13.32
C GLN A 115 -12.22 10.96 14.12
N GLY A 116 -12.89 12.04 13.74
CA GLY A 116 -12.86 13.35 14.42
C GLY A 116 -11.51 14.06 14.33
N ARG A 117 -10.66 13.73 13.33
CA ARG A 117 -9.33 14.32 13.15
C ARG A 117 -9.27 15.24 11.94
N LYS A 118 -8.33 16.17 11.95
CA LYS A 118 -8.07 17.00 10.75
C LYS A 118 -7.55 16.12 9.61
N PRO A 119 -7.88 16.41 8.33
CA PRO A 119 -7.45 15.62 7.17
C PRO A 119 -5.93 15.40 7.13
N GLN A 120 -5.17 16.48 7.34
CA GLN A 120 -3.71 16.44 7.35
C GLN A 120 -3.15 16.11 8.75
N PRO A 121 -2.21 15.15 8.86
CA PRO A 121 -1.57 14.79 10.13
C PRO A 121 -0.58 15.87 10.58
N THR A 122 -0.32 15.89 11.90
CA THR A 122 0.73 16.75 12.50
C THR A 122 1.94 15.93 12.94
N ALA A 123 1.81 14.62 12.93
CA ALA A 123 2.87 13.71 13.32
C ALA A 123 2.79 12.40 12.51
N ALA A 124 3.95 11.80 12.30
CA ALA A 124 4.11 10.58 11.52
C ALA A 124 5.03 9.58 12.21
N ILE A 125 5.02 8.34 11.74
CA ILE A 125 5.90 7.26 12.20
C ILE A 125 6.52 6.65 10.95
N ILE A 126 7.84 6.47 10.96
CA ILE A 126 8.61 5.85 9.88
C ILE A 126 9.17 4.50 10.34
N ASP A 127 9.14 3.52 9.45
CA ASP A 127 9.82 2.23 9.66
C ASP A 127 10.03 1.51 8.31
N SER A 128 10.81 0.43 8.32
CA SER A 128 11.10 -0.39 7.16
C SER A 128 10.91 -1.88 7.40
N GLN A 129 10.43 -2.57 6.38
CA GLN A 129 10.33 -4.02 6.34
C GLN A 129 11.15 -4.56 5.16
N SER A 130 12.07 -5.52 5.43
CA SER A 130 12.76 -6.25 4.38
C SER A 130 11.91 -7.43 3.91
N ALA A 131 11.69 -7.54 2.60
CA ALA A 131 10.92 -8.59 1.96
C ALA A 131 11.78 -9.32 0.94
N ARG A 132 11.76 -10.66 0.98
CA ARG A 132 12.44 -11.49 -0.02
C ARG A 132 11.85 -11.25 -1.40
N THR A 133 12.69 -11.15 -2.42
CA THR A 133 12.29 -11.19 -3.82
C THR A 133 12.20 -12.63 -4.32
N THR A 134 11.73 -12.78 -5.55
CA THR A 134 11.68 -14.04 -6.29
C THR A 134 12.58 -13.98 -7.52
N GLU A 135 12.52 -15.00 -8.35
CA GLU A 135 13.24 -15.10 -9.64
C GLU A 135 12.76 -14.08 -10.69
N ALA A 136 11.72 -13.31 -10.43
CA ALA A 136 11.17 -12.32 -11.38
C ALA A 136 12.16 -11.22 -11.80
N GLY A 137 13.30 -11.11 -11.11
CA GLY A 137 14.36 -10.13 -11.40
C GLY A 137 14.04 -8.72 -10.91
N GLY A 138 14.78 -7.75 -11.43
CA GLY A 138 14.70 -6.34 -11.02
C GLY A 138 15.66 -5.98 -9.86
N PRO A 139 15.71 -4.70 -9.45
CA PRO A 139 16.60 -4.23 -8.40
C PRO A 139 16.38 -4.99 -7.08
N ARG A 140 17.46 -5.50 -6.50
CA ARG A 140 17.45 -6.22 -5.20
C ARG A 140 18.81 -6.08 -4.53
N GLY A 141 18.89 -6.28 -3.22
CA GLY A 141 20.10 -6.25 -2.42
C GLY A 141 20.00 -7.18 -1.22
N TYR A 142 21.05 -7.24 -0.40
CA TYR A 142 21.11 -8.09 0.79
C TYR A 142 21.10 -7.23 2.07
N ASP A 143 20.09 -7.40 2.90
CA ASP A 143 20.01 -6.82 4.23
C ASP A 143 20.81 -7.69 5.22
N GLY A 144 22.04 -7.28 5.54
CA GLY A 144 22.91 -8.03 6.44
C GLY A 144 22.39 -8.14 7.87
N GLY A 145 21.66 -7.13 8.35
CA GLY A 145 21.08 -7.12 9.69
C GLY A 145 19.91 -8.10 9.86
N LYS A 146 19.03 -8.16 8.85
CA LYS A 146 17.85 -9.06 8.84
C LYS A 146 18.12 -10.39 8.12
N LYS A 147 19.30 -10.56 7.49
CA LYS A 147 19.68 -11.73 6.67
C LYS A 147 18.66 -12.04 5.57
N VAL A 148 18.22 -11.00 4.86
CA VAL A 148 17.19 -11.08 3.80
C VAL A 148 17.78 -10.56 2.49
N SER A 149 17.76 -11.41 1.45
CA SER A 149 18.01 -10.97 0.06
C SER A 149 16.69 -10.53 -0.58
N GLY A 150 16.59 -9.24 -0.96
CA GLY A 150 15.36 -8.71 -1.51
C GLY A 150 15.29 -7.19 -1.56
N ARG A 151 14.16 -6.64 -1.13
CA ARG A 151 13.88 -5.20 -1.09
C ARG A 151 13.43 -4.75 0.29
N LYS A 152 13.75 -3.51 0.63
CA LYS A 152 13.17 -2.81 1.78
C LYS A 152 11.94 -2.02 1.33
N ARG A 153 10.90 -2.09 2.15
CA ARG A 153 9.65 -1.33 2.04
C ARG A 153 9.68 -0.30 3.15
N HIS A 154 10.12 0.91 2.86
CA HIS A 154 9.99 2.03 3.79
C HIS A 154 8.59 2.60 3.70
N ILE A 155 7.95 2.82 4.84
CA ILE A 155 6.64 3.46 4.94
C ILE A 155 6.67 4.60 5.95
N LEU A 156 5.94 5.66 5.63
CA LEU A 156 5.56 6.71 6.54
C LEU A 156 4.06 6.60 6.80
N VAL A 157 3.66 6.56 8.06
CA VAL A 157 2.25 6.43 8.46
C VAL A 157 1.86 7.54 9.44
N ASP A 158 0.58 7.87 9.53
CA ASP A 158 0.06 8.74 10.57
C ASP A 158 -0.11 7.98 11.91
N THR A 159 -0.56 8.69 12.94
CA THR A 159 -0.77 8.11 14.29
C THR A 159 -1.90 7.09 14.37
N GLN A 160 -2.70 6.92 13.31
CA GLN A 160 -3.73 5.89 13.19
C GLN A 160 -3.25 4.69 12.36
N GLY A 161 -2.06 4.76 11.76
CA GLY A 161 -1.49 3.74 10.89
C GLY A 161 -1.93 3.86 9.44
N ASN A 162 -2.54 4.97 9.04
CA ASN A 162 -2.86 5.21 7.64
C ASN A 162 -1.58 5.60 6.89
N LEU A 163 -1.38 5.03 5.72
CA LEU A 163 -0.20 5.25 4.91
C LEU A 163 -0.15 6.69 4.37
N LEU A 164 0.96 7.37 4.60
CA LEU A 164 1.27 8.68 4.03
C LEU A 164 2.09 8.51 2.76
N LYS A 165 3.23 7.85 2.86
CA LYS A 165 4.15 7.64 1.75
C LYS A 165 4.80 6.25 1.82
N VAL A 166 5.21 5.77 0.66
CA VAL A 166 5.91 4.49 0.50
C VAL A 166 7.10 4.66 -0.43
N ARG A 167 8.20 3.97 -0.10
CA ARG A 167 9.35 3.80 -0.99
C ARG A 167 9.85 2.37 -0.90
N VAL A 168 10.00 1.73 -2.05
CA VAL A 168 10.61 0.40 -2.17
C VAL A 168 11.96 0.54 -2.87
N HIS A 169 12.98 -0.10 -2.32
CA HIS A 169 14.36 -0.05 -2.85
C HIS A 169 15.12 -1.35 -2.55
N PRO A 170 16.32 -1.59 -3.12
CA PRO A 170 17.16 -2.74 -2.78
C PRO A 170 17.44 -2.82 -1.28
N ALA A 171 17.49 -4.04 -0.73
CA ALA A 171 17.57 -4.25 0.72
C ALA A 171 18.93 -3.93 1.34
N ASP A 172 19.98 -3.82 0.54
CA ASP A 172 21.33 -3.40 0.94
C ASP A 172 21.44 -1.91 1.28
N LEU A 173 20.50 -1.10 0.80
CA LEU A 173 20.49 0.32 1.13
C LEU A 173 20.22 0.52 2.63
N HIS A 174 21.10 1.28 3.30
CA HIS A 174 20.98 1.58 4.72
C HIS A 174 19.68 2.33 5.05
N ASP A 175 19.08 2.03 6.21
CA ASP A 175 17.76 2.57 6.58
C ASP A 175 17.71 4.09 6.57
N ARG A 176 18.77 4.78 7.01
CA ARG A 176 18.89 6.24 6.91
C ARG A 176 18.73 6.73 5.47
N ARG A 177 19.47 6.14 4.51
CA ARG A 177 19.41 6.56 3.11
C ARG A 177 18.06 6.24 2.47
N GLY A 178 17.48 5.08 2.82
CA GLY A 178 16.12 4.73 2.40
C GLY A 178 15.06 5.70 2.92
N ALA A 179 15.24 6.19 4.15
CA ALA A 179 14.37 7.21 4.73
C ALA A 179 14.52 8.57 4.03
N GLU A 180 15.74 9.01 3.71
CA GLU A 180 15.97 10.23 2.92
C GLU A 180 15.23 10.16 1.58
N LEU A 181 15.32 9.00 0.86
CA LEU A 181 14.60 8.79 -0.41
C LEU A 181 13.06 8.77 -0.26
N LEU A 182 12.54 8.33 0.90
CA LEU A 182 11.12 8.33 1.18
C LEU A 182 10.60 9.73 1.48
N LEU A 183 11.38 10.51 2.25
CA LEU A 183 10.94 11.75 2.88
C LEU A 183 11.21 12.99 2.01
N ASP A 184 12.03 12.88 0.98
CA ASP A 184 12.40 13.98 0.10
C ASP A 184 11.18 14.70 -0.48
N GLY A 185 11.09 16.01 -0.27
CA GLY A 185 10.00 16.88 -0.75
C GLY A 185 8.64 16.70 -0.07
N LEU A 186 8.56 15.97 1.06
CA LEU A 186 7.27 15.71 1.73
C LEU A 186 6.76 16.87 2.59
N ASP A 187 7.56 17.88 2.87
CA ASP A 187 7.13 19.11 3.56
C ASP A 187 6.02 19.83 2.79
N ALA A 188 6.11 19.89 1.46
CA ALA A 188 5.07 20.44 0.60
C ALA A 188 3.78 19.58 0.58
N GLU A 189 3.91 18.24 0.59
CA GLU A 189 2.77 17.32 0.60
C GLU A 189 2.07 17.26 1.98
N PHE A 190 2.87 17.39 3.06
CA PHE A 190 2.39 17.30 4.45
C PHE A 190 2.82 18.50 5.29
N PRO A 191 2.35 19.73 4.98
CA PRO A 191 2.83 20.98 5.59
C PRO A 191 2.51 21.10 7.10
N ARG A 192 1.66 20.21 7.63
CA ARG A 192 1.32 20.21 9.06
C ARG A 192 2.12 19.21 9.88
N VAL A 193 2.91 18.33 9.24
CA VAL A 193 3.77 17.39 9.95
C VAL A 193 4.95 18.18 10.57
N ALA A 194 5.11 18.03 11.88
CA ALA A 194 6.21 18.63 12.63
C ALA A 194 7.05 17.59 13.39
N LEU A 195 6.52 16.37 13.56
CA LEU A 195 7.11 15.33 14.38
C LEU A 195 7.09 13.98 13.69
N VAL A 196 8.23 13.29 13.69
CA VAL A 196 8.35 11.90 13.21
C VAL A 196 8.91 11.03 14.32
N TRP A 197 8.28 9.88 14.58
CA TRP A 197 8.82 8.83 15.44
C TRP A 197 9.48 7.75 14.60
N ALA A 198 10.63 7.27 15.07
CA ALA A 198 11.38 6.19 14.44
C ALA A 198 12.10 5.33 15.49
N ASP A 199 12.69 4.23 15.08
CA ASP A 199 13.60 3.45 15.92
C ASP A 199 15.03 4.00 15.91
N SER A 200 15.94 3.35 16.63
CA SER A 200 17.34 3.79 16.76
C SER A 200 18.14 3.72 15.46
N ALA A 201 17.73 2.91 14.48
CA ALA A 201 18.40 2.84 13.17
C ALA A 201 18.33 4.17 12.39
N TYR A 202 17.34 5.01 12.72
CA TYR A 202 17.14 6.33 12.09
C TYR A 202 17.80 7.49 12.85
N GLN A 203 18.56 7.24 13.92
CA GLN A 203 19.15 8.32 14.75
C GLN A 203 19.98 9.31 13.92
N GLY A 204 20.74 8.82 12.94
CA GLY A 204 21.54 9.66 12.03
C GLY A 204 20.73 10.54 11.07
N LEU A 205 19.39 10.38 11.00
CA LEU A 205 18.51 11.18 10.16
C LEU A 205 18.13 12.52 10.79
N LYS A 206 18.34 12.71 12.11
CA LYS A 206 17.82 13.84 12.89
C LYS A 206 18.20 15.21 12.33
N ALA A 207 19.49 15.41 12.07
CA ALA A 207 19.98 16.69 11.56
C ALA A 207 19.47 16.98 10.13
N TRP A 208 19.49 15.97 9.27
CA TRP A 208 18.99 16.07 7.89
C TRP A 208 17.49 16.41 7.87
N LEU A 209 16.69 15.73 8.68
CA LEU A 209 15.24 15.94 8.74
C LEU A 209 14.88 17.36 9.18
N ALA A 210 15.57 17.87 10.20
CA ALA A 210 15.38 19.23 10.68
C ALA A 210 15.79 20.29 9.64
N ALA A 211 16.93 20.10 8.98
CA ALA A 211 17.44 21.03 7.99
C ALA A 211 16.65 21.04 6.68
N THR A 212 16.16 19.87 6.22
CA THR A 212 15.52 19.73 4.91
C THR A 212 14.01 19.95 4.97
N LEU A 213 13.34 19.43 5.99
CA LEU A 213 11.87 19.42 6.09
C LEU A 213 11.33 20.27 7.26
N GLY A 214 12.20 20.76 8.14
CA GLY A 214 11.78 21.44 9.36
C GLY A 214 11.09 20.52 10.39
N TRP A 215 11.22 19.20 10.25
CA TRP A 215 10.56 18.23 11.12
C TRP A 215 11.48 17.75 12.24
N THR A 216 10.91 17.48 13.39
CA THR A 216 11.63 16.90 14.54
C THR A 216 11.59 15.38 14.51
N LEU A 217 12.73 14.71 14.68
CA LEU A 217 12.81 13.25 14.84
C LEU A 217 12.89 12.88 16.33
N THR A 218 11.99 12.03 16.78
CA THR A 218 12.02 11.42 18.10
C THR A 218 12.28 9.93 17.98
N ILE A 219 13.38 9.46 18.60
CA ILE A 219 13.72 8.04 18.64
C ILE A 219 12.96 7.38 19.77
N SER A 220 12.10 6.40 19.40
CA SER A 220 11.34 5.59 20.34
C SER A 220 12.21 4.44 20.84
N LYS A 221 12.65 4.52 22.10
CA LYS A 221 13.39 3.45 22.79
C LYS A 221 12.89 3.33 24.23
N HIS A 222 13.04 2.15 24.81
CA HIS A 222 12.79 1.97 26.23
C HIS A 222 13.83 2.72 27.05
N TRP A 223 13.46 3.22 28.22
CA TRP A 223 14.38 3.93 29.12
C TRP A 223 15.54 3.06 29.56
N TRP A 224 15.34 1.74 29.61
CA TRP A 224 16.39 0.76 29.97
C TRP A 224 17.22 0.25 28.78
N THR A 225 17.00 0.75 27.56
CA THR A 225 17.78 0.36 26.39
C THR A 225 19.24 0.76 26.59
N GLY A 226 20.14 -0.21 26.53
CA GLY A 226 21.58 -0.01 26.78
C GLY A 226 22.01 -0.14 28.25
N LEU A 227 21.08 -0.42 29.17
CA LEU A 227 21.42 -0.62 30.58
C LEU A 227 21.77 -2.08 30.94
N GLN A 228 21.65 -3.01 30.01
CA GLN A 228 22.10 -4.40 30.22
C GLN A 228 23.62 -4.44 30.29
N GLY A 229 24.15 -5.01 31.37
CA GLY A 229 25.59 -5.14 31.59
C GLY A 229 26.31 -3.84 31.94
N VAL A 230 25.59 -2.78 32.32
CA VAL A 230 26.20 -1.55 32.79
C VAL A 230 26.86 -1.81 34.16
N TRP A 231 28.14 -1.43 34.28
CA TRP A 231 28.85 -1.47 35.57
C TRP A 231 28.22 -0.47 36.55
N VAL A 232 27.94 -0.91 37.76
CA VAL A 232 27.45 -0.07 38.87
C VAL A 232 28.49 -0.04 39.96
N ALA A 233 28.65 1.10 40.61
CA ALA A 233 29.62 1.27 41.70
C ALA A 233 29.29 0.35 42.88
N PRO A 234 30.29 -0.13 43.65
CA PRO A 234 30.06 -0.92 44.84
C PRO A 234 29.09 -0.22 45.80
N GLY A 235 28.06 -0.94 46.23
CA GLY A 235 26.98 -0.43 47.08
C GLY A 235 25.77 0.15 46.37
N GLN A 236 25.80 0.30 45.02
CA GLN A 236 24.63 0.67 44.23
C GLN A 236 23.93 -0.56 43.65
N GLN A 237 22.60 -0.59 43.70
CA GLN A 237 21.84 -1.64 43.06
C GLN A 237 21.71 -1.32 41.55
N PRO A 238 21.93 -2.31 40.65
CA PRO A 238 21.67 -2.11 39.21
C PRO A 238 20.20 -1.78 39.00
N PRO A 239 19.88 -0.94 37.99
CA PRO A 239 18.49 -0.62 37.69
C PRO A 239 17.70 -1.90 37.33
N GLU A 240 16.53 -2.06 37.93
CA GLU A 240 15.66 -3.20 37.68
C GLU A 240 15.08 -3.08 36.26
N ILE A 241 15.51 -3.97 35.36
CA ILE A 241 15.05 -4.00 33.99
C ILE A 241 13.78 -4.84 33.91
N PRO A 242 12.64 -4.27 33.44
CA PRO A 242 11.40 -5.01 33.31
C PRO A 242 11.56 -6.23 32.39
N ARG A 243 11.09 -7.41 32.86
CA ARG A 243 11.09 -8.65 32.06
C ARG A 243 9.86 -8.71 31.16
N GLY A 244 9.99 -9.41 30.02
CA GLY A 244 8.90 -9.64 29.09
C GLY A 244 8.80 -8.61 27.96
N PHE A 245 7.71 -8.70 27.19
CA PHE A 245 7.44 -7.82 26.06
C PHE A 245 6.80 -6.51 26.52
N HIS A 246 7.43 -5.39 26.18
CA HIS A 246 6.93 -4.05 26.48
C HIS A 246 6.69 -3.26 25.21
N VAL A 247 5.47 -2.73 25.04
CA VAL A 247 5.07 -1.95 23.88
C VAL A 247 5.73 -0.57 23.91
N LEU A 248 6.51 -0.25 22.89
CA LEU A 248 7.00 1.12 22.67
C LEU A 248 5.86 2.03 22.23
N LYS A 249 5.58 3.07 23.01
CA LYS A 249 4.56 4.06 22.68
C LYS A 249 4.80 4.61 21.27
N ARG A 250 3.72 4.65 20.46
CA ARG A 250 3.69 5.14 19.06
C ARG A 250 4.31 4.19 18.02
N ARG A 251 5.39 3.48 18.30
CA ARG A 251 6.05 2.59 17.33
C ARG A 251 5.18 1.41 16.91
N TRP A 252 4.43 0.79 17.83
CA TRP A 252 3.54 -0.32 17.52
C TRP A 252 2.53 -0.01 16.39
N VAL A 253 2.26 1.28 16.12
CA VAL A 253 1.32 1.71 15.06
C VAL A 253 1.83 1.33 13.68
N VAL A 254 3.12 1.56 13.39
CA VAL A 254 3.69 1.19 12.08
C VAL A 254 3.87 -0.32 11.96
N GLU A 255 4.20 -1.01 13.05
CA GLU A 255 4.27 -2.47 13.09
C GLU A 255 2.90 -3.09 12.78
N ARG A 256 1.82 -2.55 13.37
CA ARG A 256 0.44 -2.91 13.04
C ARG A 256 0.11 -2.66 11.57
N THR A 257 0.59 -1.57 11.00
CA THR A 257 0.37 -1.30 9.57
C THR A 257 1.04 -2.36 8.70
N PHE A 258 2.28 -2.78 9.00
CA PHE A 258 2.91 -3.91 8.31
C PHE A 258 2.12 -5.21 8.50
N ALA A 259 1.53 -5.44 9.68
CA ALA A 259 0.67 -6.60 9.90
C ALA A 259 -0.59 -6.55 9.03
N TRP A 260 -1.23 -5.39 8.85
CA TRP A 260 -2.37 -5.25 7.92
C TRP A 260 -1.97 -5.51 6.47
N ILE A 261 -0.83 -4.98 6.03
CA ILE A 261 -0.27 -5.25 4.70
C ILE A 261 -0.02 -6.75 4.53
N GLY A 262 0.57 -7.40 5.53
CA GLY A 262 0.90 -8.83 5.54
C GLY A 262 -0.30 -9.78 5.47
N ARG A 263 -1.53 -9.31 5.76
CA ARG A 263 -2.76 -10.10 5.54
C ARG A 263 -3.02 -10.42 4.08
N ASN A 264 -2.34 -9.77 3.17
CA ASN A 264 -2.41 -10.01 1.73
C ASN A 264 -1.27 -10.94 1.31
N ARG A 265 -1.59 -12.14 0.81
CA ARG A 265 -0.60 -13.14 0.40
C ARG A 265 0.38 -12.62 -0.65
N ARG A 266 -0.07 -11.72 -1.54
CA ARG A 266 0.81 -11.08 -2.52
C ARG A 266 1.93 -10.27 -1.87
N MET A 267 1.74 -9.83 -0.62
CA MET A 267 2.71 -9.03 0.13
C MET A 267 3.67 -9.86 1.00
N SER A 268 3.52 -11.20 1.06
CA SER A 268 4.42 -12.09 1.83
C SER A 268 5.86 -12.07 1.33
N ARG A 269 6.03 -11.82 0.02
CA ARG A 269 7.32 -11.55 -0.65
C ARG A 269 7.14 -10.37 -1.61
N ASP A 270 8.23 -9.92 -2.23
CA ASP A 270 8.16 -9.01 -3.36
C ASP A 270 8.28 -9.82 -4.67
N TYR A 271 7.13 -10.08 -5.30
CA TYR A 271 7.01 -10.84 -6.54
C TYR A 271 7.17 -9.97 -7.78
N GLU A 272 7.37 -8.67 -7.59
CA GLU A 272 7.26 -7.70 -8.68
C GLU A 272 8.63 -7.41 -9.29
N ARG A 273 8.73 -7.41 -10.63
CA ARG A 273 9.96 -7.00 -11.30
C ARG A 273 10.26 -5.51 -11.10
N LEU A 274 9.21 -4.67 -11.17
CA LEU A 274 9.34 -3.22 -11.04
C LEU A 274 9.06 -2.78 -9.59
N VAL A 275 9.95 -1.97 -9.03
CA VAL A 275 9.82 -1.36 -7.71
C VAL A 275 8.49 -0.59 -7.57
N LYS A 276 8.13 0.22 -8.57
CA LYS A 276 6.86 0.96 -8.64
C LYS A 276 5.62 0.08 -8.51
N THR A 277 5.70 -1.17 -8.95
CA THR A 277 4.60 -2.11 -8.80
C THR A 277 4.44 -2.55 -7.34
N GLY A 278 5.55 -2.79 -6.65
CA GLY A 278 5.56 -3.06 -5.21
C GLY A 278 4.97 -1.89 -4.39
N GLU A 279 5.38 -0.66 -4.70
CA GLU A 279 4.83 0.56 -4.07
C GLU A 279 3.32 0.67 -4.27
N MET A 280 2.84 0.45 -5.50
CA MET A 280 1.42 0.49 -5.83
C MET A 280 0.61 -0.56 -5.05
N LEU A 281 1.12 -1.78 -4.90
CA LEU A 281 0.44 -2.84 -4.13
C LEU A 281 0.35 -2.49 -2.64
N LEU A 282 1.35 -1.80 -2.09
CA LEU A 282 1.30 -1.29 -0.72
C LEU A 282 0.19 -0.26 -0.56
N TYR A 283 0.06 0.69 -1.48
CA TYR A 283 -1.04 1.65 -1.49
C TYR A 283 -2.40 0.95 -1.66
N ALA A 284 -2.53 -0.02 -2.58
CA ALA A 284 -3.76 -0.79 -2.78
C ALA A 284 -4.14 -1.60 -1.52
N SER A 285 -3.15 -2.20 -0.84
CA SER A 285 -3.38 -2.92 0.42
C SER A 285 -3.97 -2.02 1.49
N MET A 286 -3.43 -0.82 1.65
CA MET A 286 -3.90 0.13 2.66
C MET A 286 -5.21 0.82 2.25
N ALA A 287 -5.42 1.07 0.95
CA ALA A 287 -6.71 1.53 0.43
C ALA A 287 -7.83 0.52 0.78
N ARG A 288 -7.58 -0.80 0.62
CA ARG A 288 -8.55 -1.84 1.00
C ARG A 288 -8.89 -1.81 2.49
N VAL A 289 -7.92 -1.55 3.37
CA VAL A 289 -8.16 -1.40 4.81
C VAL A 289 -9.05 -0.20 5.12
N MET A 290 -8.80 0.93 4.45
CA MET A 290 -9.59 2.16 4.66
C MET A 290 -10.97 2.08 4.05
N LEU A 291 -11.13 1.43 2.88
CA LEU A 291 -12.44 1.21 2.25
C LEU A 291 -13.35 0.44 3.21
N LYS A 292 -12.89 -0.67 3.80
CA LYS A 292 -13.67 -1.45 4.76
C LYS A 292 -14.12 -0.59 5.95
N ARG A 293 -13.23 0.20 6.53
CA ARG A 293 -13.52 1.04 7.69
C ARG A 293 -14.46 2.23 7.42
N LEU A 294 -14.51 2.67 6.18
CA LEU A 294 -15.36 3.77 5.76
C LEU A 294 -16.73 3.29 5.29
N ALA A 295 -16.86 2.00 4.95
CA ALA A 295 -18.09 1.36 4.52
C ALA A 295 -18.85 0.69 5.70
N GLU A 296 -18.18 0.48 6.84
CA GLU A 296 -18.78 0.04 8.12
C GLU A 296 -19.54 1.20 8.79
#